data_a73a6ea7d0cbb2aadc9a08d3825b5a86
#
_entry.id   a73a6ea7d0cbb2aadc9a08d3825b5a86
#
_cell.length_a   1.000
_cell.length_b   1.000
_cell.length_c   1.000
_cell.angle_alpha   90.00
_cell.angle_beta   90.00
_cell.angle_gamma   90.00
#
_symmetry.space_group_name_H-M   'P 1'
#
loop_
_entity.id
_entity.type
_entity.pdbx_description
1 polymer ?
#
loop_
_entity_poly.entity_id
_entity_poly.type
_entity_poly.pdbx_seq_one_letter_code
_entity_poly.pdbx_strand_id
1 'polypeptide(L)'
;MCIRDRYYTKGAVIVNYKNANHILPDRLVQEIQQYVQGEYIYIPIKDKVMNTSPTEYEQELIKRNEHIYTKSLEGISNSELANMYHLSASSIRRIIIEQRKGYEAMNNKIRQIINEWDIEKKDVKQIYDSAWQIGEDYVLKTYEDVNMLQRNIKILTILEDRGIQVGGIVLTKDRKTYAKDTEYYYILTNKLVGSNITNIHKDTVIVSEMGKVLARLHKAFKECETQDEFWDNSLLKEMNGWIKEVFVKNSWKYIDESAFCNLVDRLEKVYDKLPVQLIHRDVHLGNFLFDNGKFSGYIDFDLSQRNIRIFDLCYFMLGLLSEEEVLDISAEQWFEILKYFFAGYEQEHKLLPEEKQAVPYVMEAIEFLFVAWFMEQNDIKCAEDAMKIYQFVEKNEEMVLKIIDNSTHF
;
A
#
# COMPACT_ATOMS: atom_id res chain seq x y z
N MET A 1 5.24 -5.42 -2.64
CA MET A 1 4.97 -4.84 -1.30
C MET A 1 4.47 -3.44 -1.53
N CYS A 2 3.26 -3.12 -1.11
CA CYS A 2 2.63 -1.79 -1.28
C CYS A 2 3.50 -0.71 -0.61
N ILE A 3 3.55 0.53 -1.15
CA ILE A 3 4.19 1.66 -0.46
C ILE A 3 3.69 1.72 0.99
N ARG A 4 2.40 1.45 1.19
CA ARG A 4 1.73 1.34 2.49
C ARG A 4 2.39 0.30 3.42
N ASP A 5 2.85 -0.85 2.89
CA ASP A 5 3.45 -1.93 3.69
C ASP A 5 4.95 -1.71 3.93
N ARG A 6 5.65 -0.95 3.08
CA ARG A 6 7.11 -0.72 3.17
C ARG A 6 7.51 0.23 4.28
N TYR A 7 6.69 1.24 4.56
CA TYR A 7 6.94 2.15 5.66
C TYR A 7 6.82 1.49 7.03
N TYR A 8 6.09 0.36 7.14
CA TYR A 8 5.99 -0.40 8.39
C TYR A 8 7.27 -1.16 8.78
N THR A 9 8.22 -1.36 7.87
CA THR A 9 9.43 -2.15 8.15
C THR A 9 10.59 -1.36 8.77
N LYS A 10 10.54 -0.02 8.78
CA LYS A 10 11.68 0.83 9.21
C LYS A 10 11.53 1.50 10.59
N GLY A 11 10.36 1.52 11.20
CA GLY A 11 10.15 2.14 12.51
C GLY A 11 9.84 1.14 13.62
N ALA A 12 10.50 1.24 14.77
CA ALA A 12 9.99 0.61 15.99
C ALA A 12 8.64 1.25 16.33
N VAL A 13 7.57 0.44 16.40
CA VAL A 13 6.27 0.92 16.86
C VAL A 13 6.42 1.32 18.33
N ILE A 14 6.57 2.60 18.58
CA ILE A 14 6.61 3.15 19.94
C ILE A 14 5.17 3.19 20.42
N VAL A 15 4.82 2.34 21.37
CA VAL A 15 3.53 2.43 22.07
C VAL A 15 3.46 3.80 22.74
N ASN A 16 2.49 4.61 22.35
CA ASN A 16 2.38 5.98 22.77
C ASN A 16 1.84 6.04 24.23
N TYR A 17 2.76 5.97 25.19
CA TYR A 17 2.41 6.14 26.60
C TYR A 17 2.09 7.61 26.88
N LYS A 18 0.86 7.88 27.34
CA LYS A 18 0.49 9.20 27.79
C LYS A 18 1.06 9.44 29.19
N ASN A 19 1.76 10.55 29.38
CA ASN A 19 2.29 10.91 30.70
C ASN A 19 1.11 11.23 31.63
N ALA A 20 1.07 10.56 32.79
CA ALA A 20 0.02 10.73 33.78
C ALA A 20 -0.18 12.21 34.22
N ASN A 21 0.90 12.99 34.28
CA ASN A 21 0.84 14.42 34.59
C ASN A 21 0.06 15.25 33.57
N HIS A 22 -0.15 14.72 32.33
CA HIS A 22 -0.90 15.44 31.28
C HIS A 22 -2.36 15.04 31.19
N ILE A 23 -2.76 13.93 31.85
CA ILE A 23 -4.11 13.37 31.71
C ILE A 23 -4.85 13.17 33.03
N LEU A 24 -4.14 13.16 34.16
CA LEU A 24 -4.70 12.99 35.48
C LEU A 24 -4.49 14.26 36.30
N PRO A 25 -5.43 14.61 37.22
CA PRO A 25 -5.22 15.68 38.19
C PRO A 25 -3.99 15.40 39.06
N ASP A 26 -3.21 16.43 39.39
CA ASP A 26 -1.98 16.32 40.22
C ASP A 26 -2.19 15.53 41.51
N ARG A 27 -3.33 15.75 42.20
CA ARG A 27 -3.68 15.01 43.39
C ARG A 27 -3.71 13.51 43.18
N LEU A 28 -4.29 13.08 42.04
CA LEU A 28 -4.39 11.64 41.73
C LEU A 28 -3.04 11.06 41.32
N VAL A 29 -2.18 11.83 40.63
CA VAL A 29 -0.81 11.43 40.32
C VAL A 29 -0.02 11.25 41.61
N GLN A 30 -0.09 12.15 42.56
CA GLN A 30 0.58 12.06 43.87
C GLN A 30 0.07 10.86 44.69
N GLU A 31 -1.19 10.54 44.61
CA GLU A 31 -1.78 9.36 45.26
C GLU A 31 -1.28 8.07 44.66
N ILE A 32 -1.21 7.96 43.32
CA ILE A 32 -0.67 6.79 42.59
C ILE A 32 0.83 6.64 42.88
N GLN A 33 1.59 7.72 42.97
CA GLN A 33 3.03 7.70 43.28
C GLN A 33 3.37 7.13 44.67
N GLN A 34 2.41 7.04 45.57
CA GLN A 34 2.60 6.34 46.86
C GLN A 34 2.67 4.81 46.70
N TYR A 35 2.13 4.27 45.62
CA TYR A 35 2.07 2.84 45.35
C TYR A 35 3.07 2.38 44.31
N VAL A 36 3.31 3.22 43.26
CA VAL A 36 4.20 2.89 42.15
C VAL A 36 4.81 4.18 41.56
N GLN A 37 6.14 4.13 41.27
CA GLN A 37 6.87 5.24 40.68
C GLN A 37 7.79 4.72 39.55
N GLY A 38 7.80 5.43 38.41
CA GLY A 38 8.69 5.10 37.29
C GLY A 38 8.31 3.85 36.51
N GLU A 39 7.11 3.32 36.71
CA GLU A 39 6.59 2.14 36.01
C GLU A 39 5.31 2.48 35.25
N TYR A 40 4.92 1.60 34.31
CA TYR A 40 3.70 1.75 33.52
C TYR A 40 2.53 1.05 34.21
N ILE A 41 1.41 1.76 34.37
CA ILE A 41 0.19 1.22 34.97
C ILE A 41 -0.88 1.09 33.88
N TYR A 42 -1.48 -0.09 33.75
CA TYR A 42 -2.67 -0.29 32.94
C TYR A 42 -3.94 0.02 33.75
N ILE A 43 -4.73 0.96 33.26
CA ILE A 43 -6.04 1.30 33.86
C ILE A 43 -7.13 0.64 32.98
N PRO A 44 -7.80 -0.42 33.45
CA PRO A 44 -8.84 -1.08 32.67
C PRO A 44 -10.08 -0.21 32.52
N ILE A 45 -10.76 -0.32 31.37
CA ILE A 45 -12.05 0.33 31.12
C ILE A 45 -13.10 -0.30 32.05
N LYS A 46 -13.87 0.55 32.73
CA LYS A 46 -14.83 0.15 33.77
C LYS A 46 -16.02 -0.65 33.22
N ASP A 47 -16.47 -0.34 32.01
CA ASP A 47 -17.58 -1.01 31.34
C ASP A 47 -17.11 -1.47 29.96
N LYS A 48 -16.79 -2.76 29.82
CA LYS A 48 -16.54 -3.36 28.50
C LYS A 48 -17.88 -3.42 27.75
N VAL A 49 -18.20 -2.39 26.99
CA VAL A 49 -19.09 -2.57 25.84
C VAL A 49 -18.33 -3.51 24.90
N MET A 50 -18.91 -4.66 24.54
CA MET A 50 -18.33 -5.55 23.52
C MET A 50 -18.34 -4.83 22.17
N ASN A 51 -17.36 -3.97 21.93
CA ASN A 51 -17.06 -3.51 20.60
C ASN A 51 -16.39 -4.65 19.85
N THR A 52 -16.96 -5.06 18.76
CA THR A 52 -16.46 -6.12 17.88
C THR A 52 -15.19 -5.73 17.12
N SER A 53 -14.80 -4.47 17.17
CA SER A 53 -13.57 -3.95 16.54
C SER A 53 -12.51 -3.62 17.60
N PRO A 54 -11.22 -3.96 17.38
CA PRO A 54 -10.13 -3.60 18.27
C PRO A 54 -10.04 -2.07 18.45
N THR A 55 -9.74 -1.62 19.67
CA THR A 55 -9.42 -0.22 19.94
C THR A 55 -8.12 0.19 19.22
N GLU A 56 -7.88 1.49 19.02
CA GLU A 56 -6.62 1.99 18.44
C GLU A 56 -5.39 1.39 19.16
N TYR A 57 -5.42 1.35 20.48
CA TYR A 57 -4.36 0.77 21.29
C TYR A 57 -4.18 -0.74 21.03
N GLU A 58 -5.27 -1.50 20.92
CA GLU A 58 -5.21 -2.94 20.59
C GLU A 58 -4.66 -3.16 19.18
N GLN A 59 -5.00 -2.30 18.21
CA GLN A 59 -4.44 -2.34 16.86
C GLN A 59 -2.93 -2.06 16.86
N GLU A 60 -2.47 -1.06 17.62
CA GLU A 60 -1.03 -0.79 17.78
C GLU A 60 -0.29 -1.97 18.41
N LEU A 61 -0.90 -2.62 19.41
CA LEU A 61 -0.32 -3.82 20.03
C LEU A 61 -0.22 -5.00 19.04
N ILE A 62 -1.24 -5.21 18.22
CA ILE A 62 -1.25 -6.24 17.18
C ILE A 62 -0.09 -5.99 16.22
N LYS A 63 -0.03 -4.79 15.61
CA LYS A 63 1.03 -4.39 14.67
C LYS A 63 2.43 -4.55 15.27
N ARG A 64 2.62 -4.07 16.51
CA ARG A 64 3.90 -4.22 17.21
C ARG A 64 4.29 -5.69 17.39
N ASN A 65 3.35 -6.53 17.77
CA ASN A 65 3.61 -7.95 18.02
C ASN A 65 3.96 -8.70 16.73
N GLU A 66 3.30 -8.38 15.62
CA GLU A 66 3.60 -8.89 14.29
C GLU A 66 5.02 -8.47 13.87
N HIS A 67 5.36 -7.20 14.04
CA HIS A 67 6.70 -6.69 13.70
C HIS A 67 7.80 -7.35 14.56
N ILE A 68 7.56 -7.57 15.85
CA ILE A 68 8.48 -8.35 16.72
C ILE A 68 8.68 -9.77 16.17
N TYR A 69 7.61 -10.41 15.74
CA TYR A 69 7.67 -11.76 15.18
C TYR A 69 8.45 -11.80 13.86
N THR A 70 8.15 -10.91 12.94
CA THR A 70 8.86 -10.78 11.65
C THR A 70 10.36 -10.59 11.88
N LYS A 71 10.75 -9.64 12.74
CA LYS A 71 12.17 -9.43 13.07
C LYS A 71 12.83 -10.65 13.75
N SER A 72 12.08 -11.43 14.49
CA SER A 72 12.59 -12.70 15.04
C SER A 72 12.89 -13.74 13.95
N LEU A 73 12.11 -13.74 12.86
CA LEU A 73 12.36 -14.60 11.70
C LEU A 73 13.58 -14.13 10.87
N GLU A 74 13.90 -12.84 10.91
CA GLU A 74 15.13 -12.24 10.34
C GLU A 74 16.39 -12.61 11.15
N GLY A 75 16.25 -13.29 12.29
CA GLY A 75 17.35 -13.75 13.13
C GLY A 75 17.76 -12.78 14.24
N ILE A 76 17.01 -11.70 14.46
CA ILE A 76 17.26 -10.76 15.58
C ILE A 76 16.98 -11.48 16.91
N SER A 77 17.93 -11.39 17.84
CA SER A 77 17.84 -12.07 19.12
C SER A 77 16.76 -11.48 20.04
N ASN A 78 16.21 -12.32 20.93
CA ASN A 78 15.20 -11.87 21.92
C ASN A 78 15.73 -10.72 22.83
N SER A 79 17.01 -10.63 23.06
CA SER A 79 17.62 -9.55 23.85
C SER A 79 17.66 -8.24 23.07
N GLU A 80 18.00 -8.28 21.79
CA GLU A 80 17.98 -7.12 20.92
C GLU A 80 16.55 -6.63 20.71
N LEU A 81 15.58 -7.51 20.44
CA LEU A 81 14.17 -7.17 20.35
C LEU A 81 13.64 -6.56 21.66
N ALA A 82 14.06 -7.09 22.82
CA ALA A 82 13.69 -6.53 24.11
C ALA A 82 14.16 -5.07 24.27
N ASN A 83 15.38 -4.76 23.82
CA ASN A 83 15.90 -3.40 23.81
C ASN A 83 15.19 -2.50 22.79
N MET A 84 14.96 -2.99 21.57
CA MET A 84 14.29 -2.24 20.51
C MET A 84 12.86 -1.82 20.87
N TYR A 85 12.13 -2.71 21.52
CA TYR A 85 10.70 -2.47 21.83
C TYR A 85 10.45 -2.10 23.30
N HIS A 86 11.51 -1.90 24.10
CA HIS A 86 11.42 -1.58 25.54
C HIS A 86 10.55 -2.59 26.32
N LEU A 87 10.70 -3.87 26.00
CA LEU A 87 9.99 -4.98 26.64
C LEU A 87 10.96 -5.92 27.34
N SER A 88 10.46 -6.72 28.30
CA SER A 88 11.27 -7.79 28.87
C SER A 88 11.51 -8.90 27.84
N ALA A 89 12.65 -9.59 27.93
CA ALA A 89 12.94 -10.75 27.08
C ALA A 89 11.90 -11.86 27.23
N SER A 90 11.25 -11.97 28.38
CA SER A 90 10.13 -12.89 28.62
C SER A 90 8.86 -12.48 27.88
N SER A 91 8.56 -11.17 27.82
CA SER A 91 7.46 -10.63 27.01
C SER A 91 7.69 -10.88 25.51
N ILE A 92 8.89 -10.58 25.01
CA ILE A 92 9.28 -10.88 23.62
C ILE A 92 9.09 -12.35 23.29
N ARG A 93 9.60 -13.24 24.15
CA ARG A 93 9.45 -14.70 23.94
C ARG A 93 7.99 -15.13 23.91
N ARG A 94 7.14 -14.58 24.77
CA ARG A 94 5.70 -14.87 24.80
C ARG A 94 5.04 -14.38 23.50
N ILE A 95 5.31 -13.16 23.06
CA ILE A 95 4.79 -12.60 21.81
C ILE A 95 5.16 -13.49 20.62
N ILE A 96 6.43 -13.88 20.50
CA ILE A 96 6.90 -14.75 19.41
C ILE A 96 6.17 -16.10 19.41
N ILE A 97 5.95 -16.69 20.59
CA ILE A 97 5.23 -17.97 20.71
C ILE A 97 3.75 -17.82 20.31
N GLU A 98 3.09 -16.75 20.75
CA GLU A 98 1.69 -16.48 20.44
C GLU A 98 1.50 -16.21 18.93
N GLN A 99 2.34 -15.38 18.33
CA GLN A 99 2.33 -15.10 16.89
C GLN A 99 2.58 -16.41 16.09
N ARG A 100 3.60 -17.18 16.44
CA ARG A 100 3.87 -18.48 15.80
C ARG A 100 2.66 -19.41 15.81
N LYS A 101 1.96 -19.52 16.95
CA LYS A 101 0.73 -20.34 17.04
C LYS A 101 -0.37 -19.83 16.11
N GLY A 102 -0.54 -18.52 15.99
CA GLY A 102 -1.49 -17.91 15.07
C GLY A 102 -1.15 -18.28 13.61
N TYR A 103 0.10 -18.12 13.20
CA TYR A 103 0.59 -18.50 11.87
C TYR A 103 0.42 -20.00 11.58
N GLU A 104 0.74 -20.86 12.54
CA GLU A 104 0.56 -22.32 12.38
C GLU A 104 -0.93 -22.69 12.26
N ALA A 105 -1.80 -22.06 13.04
CA ALA A 105 -3.24 -22.27 12.96
C ALA A 105 -3.78 -21.86 11.59
N MET A 106 -3.39 -20.68 11.10
CA MET A 106 -3.79 -20.20 9.79
C MET A 106 -3.25 -21.07 8.65
N ASN A 107 -1.99 -21.46 8.70
CA ASN A 107 -1.40 -22.39 7.73
C ASN A 107 -2.13 -23.75 7.70
N ASN A 108 -2.57 -24.25 8.84
CA ASN A 108 -3.37 -25.47 8.90
C ASN A 108 -4.75 -25.28 8.28
N LYS A 109 -5.37 -24.12 8.50
CA LYS A 109 -6.64 -23.73 7.87
C LYS A 109 -6.49 -23.66 6.35
N ILE A 110 -5.41 -23.04 5.85
CA ILE A 110 -5.08 -23.01 4.42
C ILE A 110 -4.90 -24.42 3.86
N ARG A 111 -4.18 -25.32 4.56
CA ARG A 111 -4.03 -26.73 4.13
C ARG A 111 -5.37 -27.48 4.06
N GLN A 112 -6.34 -27.11 4.85
CA GLN A 112 -7.69 -27.71 4.80
C GLN A 112 -8.49 -27.14 3.63
N ILE A 113 -8.54 -25.81 3.46
CA ILE A 113 -9.33 -25.17 2.43
C ILE A 113 -8.82 -25.47 1.00
N ILE A 114 -7.53 -25.73 0.82
CA ILE A 114 -6.95 -26.15 -0.48
C ILE A 114 -7.60 -27.42 -1.01
N ASN A 115 -8.18 -28.27 -0.17
CA ASN A 115 -8.91 -29.47 -0.64
C ASN A 115 -10.17 -29.15 -1.44
N GLU A 116 -10.63 -27.89 -1.44
CA GLU A 116 -11.73 -27.45 -2.32
C GLU A 116 -11.31 -27.42 -3.81
N TRP A 117 -10.01 -27.37 -4.11
CA TRP A 117 -9.47 -27.42 -5.47
C TRP A 117 -8.94 -28.81 -5.82
N ASP A 118 -8.96 -29.15 -7.12
CA ASP A 118 -8.41 -30.40 -7.63
C ASP A 118 -6.91 -30.20 -7.95
N ILE A 119 -6.14 -29.97 -6.91
CA ILE A 119 -4.69 -29.82 -7.00
C ILE A 119 -4.02 -30.85 -6.08
N GLU A 120 -2.83 -31.31 -6.46
CA GLU A 120 -2.03 -32.17 -5.59
C GLU A 120 -1.69 -31.45 -4.27
N LYS A 121 -1.55 -32.23 -3.19
CA LYS A 121 -1.08 -31.69 -1.90
C LYS A 121 0.31 -31.06 -2.10
N LYS A 122 0.39 -29.75 -1.87
CA LYS A 122 1.61 -28.97 -2.04
C LYS A 122 2.00 -28.28 -0.74
N ASP A 123 3.25 -27.86 -0.67
CA ASP A 123 3.73 -27.04 0.43
C ASP A 123 2.97 -25.71 0.46
N VAL A 124 2.70 -25.22 1.67
CA VAL A 124 2.01 -23.98 1.95
C VAL A 124 2.99 -23.04 2.61
N LYS A 125 3.27 -21.93 1.96
CA LYS A 125 4.16 -20.88 2.47
C LYS A 125 3.43 -19.53 2.42
N GLN A 126 3.27 -18.90 3.58
CA GLN A 126 2.76 -17.54 3.63
C GLN A 126 3.77 -16.58 2.97
N ILE A 127 3.29 -15.72 2.09
CA ILE A 127 4.09 -14.71 1.38
C ILE A 127 3.71 -13.28 1.78
N TYR A 128 2.43 -13.07 2.17
CA TYR A 128 1.90 -11.84 2.76
C TYR A 128 0.81 -12.19 3.78
N ASP A 129 0.32 -11.23 4.54
CA ASP A 129 -0.68 -11.46 5.60
C ASP A 129 -1.95 -12.14 5.09
N SER A 130 -2.37 -11.81 3.87
CA SER A 130 -3.56 -12.37 3.21
C SER A 130 -3.24 -13.28 2.02
N ALA A 131 -1.97 -13.68 1.80
CA ALA A 131 -1.58 -14.45 0.63
C ALA A 131 -0.58 -15.57 0.94
N TRP A 132 -0.82 -16.75 0.34
CA TRP A 132 0.00 -17.96 0.48
C TRP A 132 0.40 -18.50 -0.89
N GLN A 133 1.66 -18.84 -1.03
CA GLN A 133 2.15 -19.65 -2.14
C GLN A 133 1.82 -21.11 -1.86
N ILE A 134 1.25 -21.79 -2.86
CA ILE A 134 0.87 -23.21 -2.82
C ILE A 134 1.70 -23.97 -3.84
N GLY A 135 2.72 -24.68 -3.37
CA GLY A 135 3.76 -25.25 -4.22
C GLY A 135 4.45 -24.16 -5.04
N GLU A 136 4.82 -24.48 -6.28
CA GLU A 136 5.45 -23.51 -7.18
C GLU A 136 4.47 -22.84 -8.15
N ASP A 137 3.22 -23.35 -8.23
CA ASP A 137 2.31 -23.04 -9.34
C ASP A 137 1.17 -22.11 -8.97
N TYR A 138 0.84 -21.94 -7.68
CA TYR A 138 -0.37 -21.23 -7.27
C TYR A 138 -0.13 -20.21 -6.18
N VAL A 139 -1.03 -19.21 -6.12
CA VAL A 139 -1.17 -18.26 -5.02
C VAL A 139 -2.61 -18.29 -4.54
N LEU A 140 -2.79 -18.46 -3.22
CA LEU A 140 -4.08 -18.39 -2.55
C LEU A 140 -4.15 -17.08 -1.78
N LYS A 141 -5.21 -16.29 -2.00
CA LYS A 141 -5.51 -15.05 -1.25
C LYS A 141 -6.79 -15.22 -0.44
N THR A 142 -6.84 -14.54 0.72
CA THR A 142 -8.01 -14.49 1.61
C THR A 142 -8.65 -13.12 1.60
N TYR A 143 -9.98 -13.09 1.76
CA TYR A 143 -10.78 -11.87 1.85
C TYR A 143 -11.80 -11.99 2.97
N GLU A 144 -12.02 -10.92 3.72
CA GLU A 144 -13.10 -10.81 4.71
C GLU A 144 -14.40 -10.30 4.06
N ASP A 145 -14.27 -9.44 3.04
CA ASP A 145 -15.40 -8.87 2.30
C ASP A 145 -15.59 -9.58 0.95
N VAL A 146 -16.77 -10.20 0.78
CA VAL A 146 -17.15 -10.88 -0.46
C VAL A 146 -17.27 -9.93 -1.65
N ASN A 147 -17.64 -8.67 -1.43
CA ASN A 147 -17.78 -7.71 -2.52
C ASN A 147 -16.40 -7.31 -3.07
N MET A 148 -15.41 -7.18 -2.19
CA MET A 148 -14.02 -6.94 -2.59
C MET A 148 -13.50 -8.13 -3.40
N LEU A 149 -13.70 -9.36 -2.92
CA LEU A 149 -13.34 -10.57 -3.66
C LEU A 149 -14.00 -10.63 -5.03
N GLN A 150 -15.32 -10.38 -5.11
CA GLN A 150 -16.06 -10.45 -6.38
C GLN A 150 -15.59 -9.42 -7.39
N ARG A 151 -15.26 -8.19 -6.93
CA ARG A 151 -14.65 -7.17 -7.80
C ARG A 151 -13.31 -7.62 -8.33
N ASN A 152 -12.45 -8.19 -7.48
CA ASN A 152 -11.15 -8.71 -7.89
C ASN A 152 -11.28 -9.85 -8.90
N ILE A 153 -12.19 -10.82 -8.66
CA ILE A 153 -12.50 -11.90 -9.60
C ILE A 153 -12.87 -11.35 -10.97
N LYS A 154 -13.76 -10.35 -11.03
CA LYS A 154 -14.19 -9.74 -12.29
C LYS A 154 -13.02 -9.05 -13.01
N ILE A 155 -12.23 -8.27 -12.29
CA ILE A 155 -11.05 -7.62 -12.85
C ILE A 155 -10.11 -8.68 -13.46
N LEU A 156 -9.73 -9.69 -12.70
CA LEU A 156 -8.81 -10.73 -13.17
C LEU A 156 -9.37 -11.45 -14.41
N THR A 157 -10.66 -11.81 -14.40
CA THR A 157 -11.30 -12.51 -15.53
C THR A 157 -11.28 -11.65 -16.80
N ILE A 158 -11.65 -10.37 -16.70
CA ILE A 158 -11.70 -9.48 -17.87
C ILE A 158 -10.27 -9.20 -18.38
N LEU A 159 -9.31 -8.99 -17.48
CA LEU A 159 -7.92 -8.74 -17.88
C LEU A 159 -7.31 -9.97 -18.58
N GLU A 160 -7.57 -11.18 -18.07
CA GLU A 160 -7.13 -12.43 -18.69
C GLU A 160 -7.75 -12.60 -20.09
N ASP A 161 -9.06 -12.36 -20.24
CA ASP A 161 -9.79 -12.42 -21.53
C ASP A 161 -9.23 -11.41 -22.56
N ARG A 162 -8.60 -10.33 -22.10
CA ARG A 162 -7.96 -9.30 -22.93
C ARG A 162 -6.47 -9.55 -23.17
N GLY A 163 -5.96 -10.67 -22.70
CA GLY A 163 -4.56 -11.05 -22.88
C GLY A 163 -3.58 -10.25 -22.00
N ILE A 164 -4.09 -9.56 -20.98
CA ILE A 164 -3.25 -8.95 -19.94
C ILE A 164 -2.74 -10.09 -19.04
N GLN A 165 -1.44 -10.12 -18.82
CA GLN A 165 -0.81 -11.15 -18.00
C GLN A 165 -1.16 -10.91 -16.52
N VAL A 166 -2.12 -11.68 -16.04
CA VAL A 166 -2.57 -11.73 -14.63
C VAL A 166 -2.65 -13.18 -14.17
N GLY A 167 -2.65 -13.40 -12.88
CA GLY A 167 -2.84 -14.75 -12.33
C GLY A 167 -4.26 -15.26 -12.65
N GLY A 168 -4.41 -16.19 -13.60
CA GLY A 168 -5.69 -16.78 -13.96
C GLY A 168 -6.33 -17.52 -12.79
N ILE A 169 -7.67 -17.41 -12.66
CA ILE A 169 -8.43 -18.00 -11.57
C ILE A 169 -8.54 -19.51 -11.74
N VAL A 170 -8.15 -20.26 -10.71
CA VAL A 170 -8.30 -21.71 -10.64
C VAL A 170 -9.66 -22.04 -10.03
N LEU A 171 -10.52 -22.73 -10.78
CA LEU A 171 -11.84 -23.11 -10.30
C LEU A 171 -11.76 -24.23 -9.26
N THR A 172 -12.66 -24.18 -8.26
CA THR A 172 -12.83 -25.27 -7.28
C THR A 172 -13.33 -26.54 -7.98
N LYS A 173 -13.31 -27.68 -7.28
CA LYS A 173 -13.92 -28.95 -7.73
C LYS A 173 -15.38 -28.80 -8.18
N ASP A 174 -16.13 -27.95 -7.50
CA ASP A 174 -17.53 -27.62 -7.83
C ASP A 174 -17.64 -26.54 -8.91
N ARG A 175 -16.53 -26.17 -9.59
CA ARG A 175 -16.47 -25.15 -10.66
C ARG A 175 -16.87 -23.77 -10.20
N LYS A 176 -16.62 -23.41 -8.95
CA LYS A 176 -16.79 -22.06 -8.40
C LYS A 176 -15.46 -21.31 -8.49
N THR A 177 -15.53 -19.98 -8.57
CA THR A 177 -14.37 -19.09 -8.64
C THR A 177 -13.68 -18.89 -7.29
N TYR A 178 -14.36 -19.21 -6.17
CA TYR A 178 -13.82 -19.07 -4.83
C TYR A 178 -14.40 -20.14 -3.90
N ALA A 179 -13.69 -20.42 -2.82
CA ALA A 179 -14.17 -21.18 -1.67
C ALA A 179 -14.42 -20.25 -0.48
N LYS A 180 -15.14 -20.75 0.55
CA LYS A 180 -15.37 -20.00 1.79
C LYS A 180 -15.42 -20.91 2.98
N ASP A 181 -15.05 -20.38 4.15
CA ASP A 181 -15.37 -20.95 5.45
C ASP A 181 -16.26 -20.01 6.29
N THR A 182 -16.19 -20.08 7.60
CA THR A 182 -16.97 -19.24 8.52
C THR A 182 -16.45 -17.81 8.66
N GLU A 183 -15.21 -17.55 8.29
CA GLU A 183 -14.51 -16.27 8.54
C GLU A 183 -14.01 -15.61 7.24
N TYR A 184 -13.56 -16.41 6.27
CA TYR A 184 -12.88 -15.92 5.08
C TYR A 184 -13.45 -16.48 3.80
N TYR A 185 -13.25 -15.73 2.73
CA TYR A 185 -13.39 -16.17 1.35
C TYR A 185 -11.98 -16.38 0.75
N TYR A 186 -11.82 -17.37 -0.13
CA TYR A 186 -10.54 -17.80 -0.65
C TYR A 186 -10.57 -17.90 -2.17
N ILE A 187 -9.62 -17.25 -2.84
CA ILE A 187 -9.39 -17.39 -4.27
C ILE A 187 -8.04 -18.06 -4.50
N LEU A 188 -7.99 -19.01 -5.43
CA LEU A 188 -6.75 -19.60 -5.91
C LEU A 188 -6.48 -19.10 -7.32
N THR A 189 -5.27 -18.62 -7.57
CA THR A 189 -4.83 -18.17 -8.87
C THR A 189 -3.56 -18.89 -9.30
N ASN A 190 -3.32 -18.96 -10.61
CA ASN A 190 -2.03 -19.40 -11.13
C ASN A 190 -0.96 -18.39 -10.71
N LYS A 191 0.18 -18.89 -10.23
CA LYS A 191 1.34 -18.06 -9.92
C LYS A 191 1.99 -17.63 -11.22
N LEU A 192 2.18 -16.34 -11.38
CA LEU A 192 2.91 -15.79 -12.51
C LEU A 192 4.40 -16.08 -12.40
N VAL A 193 5.04 -16.33 -13.54
CA VAL A 193 6.49 -16.50 -13.63
C VAL A 193 7.17 -15.14 -13.61
N GLY A 194 8.36 -15.08 -13.01
CA GLY A 194 9.17 -13.86 -12.96
C GLY A 194 9.39 -13.32 -11.56
N SER A 195 10.07 -12.20 -11.51
CA SER A 195 10.42 -11.48 -10.28
C SER A 195 10.32 -9.97 -10.47
N ASN A 196 10.29 -9.25 -9.38
CA ASN A 196 10.32 -7.79 -9.39
C ASN A 196 11.70 -7.28 -9.81
N ILE A 197 11.72 -6.10 -10.43
CA ILE A 197 12.97 -5.42 -10.82
C ILE A 197 13.40 -4.49 -9.70
N THR A 198 14.67 -4.56 -9.32
CA THR A 198 15.29 -3.72 -8.29
C THR A 198 16.23 -2.66 -8.86
N ASN A 199 16.76 -2.84 -10.07
CA ASN A 199 17.74 -1.95 -10.71
C ASN A 199 17.15 -1.18 -11.90
N ILE A 200 15.98 -0.59 -11.72
CA ILE A 200 15.23 0.09 -12.77
C ILE A 200 16.02 1.23 -13.45
N HIS A 201 16.87 1.94 -12.69
CA HIS A 201 17.64 3.08 -13.20
C HIS A 201 18.71 2.72 -14.23
N LYS A 202 19.01 1.43 -14.41
CA LYS A 202 20.04 0.94 -15.37
C LYS A 202 19.48 0.50 -16.70
N ASP A 203 18.17 0.46 -16.85
CA ASP A 203 17.53 -0.08 -18.05
C ASP A 203 16.32 0.74 -18.51
N THR A 204 16.60 1.73 -19.36
CA THR A 204 15.57 2.62 -19.93
C THR A 204 14.58 1.87 -20.84
N VAL A 205 14.97 0.71 -21.39
CA VAL A 205 14.07 -0.14 -22.19
C VAL A 205 12.99 -0.76 -21.29
N ILE A 206 13.38 -1.28 -20.13
CA ILE A 206 12.44 -1.80 -19.13
C ILE A 206 11.52 -0.68 -18.62
N VAL A 207 12.07 0.50 -18.33
CA VAL A 207 11.28 1.67 -17.91
C VAL A 207 10.21 2.00 -18.95
N SER A 208 10.61 2.10 -20.23
CA SER A 208 9.67 2.37 -21.33
C SER A 208 8.62 1.25 -21.46
N GLU A 209 9.02 -0.02 -21.30
CA GLU A 209 8.05 -1.14 -21.34
C GLU A 209 7.07 -1.06 -20.17
N MET A 210 7.50 -0.68 -18.96
CA MET A 210 6.58 -0.47 -17.84
C MET A 210 5.51 0.58 -18.15
N GLY A 211 5.88 1.69 -18.79
CA GLY A 211 4.93 2.69 -19.27
C GLY A 211 3.92 2.12 -20.27
N LYS A 212 4.40 1.34 -21.26
CA LYS A 212 3.53 0.69 -22.27
C LYS A 212 2.54 -0.29 -21.64
N VAL A 213 3.03 -1.15 -20.75
CA VAL A 213 2.16 -2.17 -20.13
C VAL A 213 1.13 -1.51 -19.21
N LEU A 214 1.46 -0.43 -18.48
CA LEU A 214 0.49 0.34 -17.73
C LEU A 214 -0.57 0.97 -18.63
N ALA A 215 -0.17 1.50 -19.78
CA ALA A 215 -1.13 2.03 -20.77
C ALA A 215 -2.07 0.95 -21.33
N ARG A 216 -1.56 -0.26 -21.59
CA ARG A 216 -2.39 -1.42 -22.00
C ARG A 216 -3.36 -1.83 -20.88
N LEU A 217 -2.90 -1.85 -19.63
CA LEU A 217 -3.74 -2.10 -18.46
C LEU A 217 -4.87 -1.08 -18.36
N HIS A 218 -4.58 0.21 -18.50
CA HIS A 218 -5.59 1.28 -18.48
C HIS A 218 -6.62 1.15 -19.60
N LYS A 219 -6.22 0.69 -20.79
CA LYS A 219 -7.18 0.39 -21.88
C LYS A 219 -8.11 -0.77 -21.50
N ALA A 220 -7.55 -1.85 -20.94
CA ALA A 220 -8.33 -3.00 -20.50
C ALA A 220 -9.27 -2.65 -19.33
N PHE A 221 -8.84 -1.84 -18.38
CA PHE A 221 -9.65 -1.34 -17.27
C PHE A 221 -10.89 -0.56 -17.74
N LYS A 222 -10.77 0.20 -18.82
CA LYS A 222 -11.92 0.91 -19.39
C LYS A 222 -13.02 -0.04 -19.87
N GLU A 223 -12.66 -1.26 -20.25
CA GLU A 223 -13.62 -2.29 -20.62
C GLU A 223 -14.23 -2.98 -19.40
N CYS A 224 -13.48 -3.11 -18.30
CA CYS A 224 -14.03 -3.60 -17.02
C CYS A 224 -15.21 -2.72 -16.57
N GLU A 225 -15.12 -1.41 -16.72
CA GLU A 225 -16.15 -0.46 -16.35
C GLU A 225 -17.47 -0.64 -17.14
N THR A 226 -17.42 -1.21 -18.34
CA THR A 226 -18.64 -1.48 -19.12
C THR A 226 -19.44 -2.68 -18.60
N GLN A 227 -18.83 -3.49 -17.74
CA GLN A 227 -19.37 -4.76 -17.26
C GLN A 227 -19.76 -4.74 -15.79
N ASP A 228 -19.26 -3.75 -15.01
CA ASP A 228 -19.55 -3.64 -13.58
C ASP A 228 -19.39 -2.20 -13.07
N GLU A 229 -20.03 -1.94 -11.92
CA GLU A 229 -19.86 -0.70 -11.16
C GLU A 229 -18.67 -0.85 -10.19
N PHE A 230 -17.74 0.07 -10.29
CA PHE A 230 -16.59 0.16 -9.39
C PHE A 230 -16.72 1.37 -8.47
N TRP A 231 -16.12 1.27 -7.31
CA TRP A 231 -16.09 2.36 -6.36
C TRP A 231 -15.40 3.60 -6.96
N ASP A 232 -16.10 4.73 -6.91
CA ASP A 232 -15.65 6.00 -7.44
C ASP A 232 -15.01 6.80 -6.31
N ASN A 233 -13.70 6.96 -6.39
CA ASN A 233 -12.93 7.70 -5.39
C ASN A 233 -12.15 8.83 -6.06
N SER A 234 -12.59 10.05 -5.84
CA SER A 234 -11.95 11.24 -6.43
C SER A 234 -10.86 11.78 -5.51
N LEU A 235 -9.63 11.90 -6.04
CA LEU A 235 -8.52 12.53 -5.32
C LEU A 235 -8.89 13.94 -4.82
N LEU A 236 -9.58 14.73 -5.65
CA LEU A 236 -10.02 16.06 -5.25
C LEU A 236 -11.04 16.05 -4.09
N LYS A 237 -11.94 15.06 -4.06
CA LYS A 237 -12.85 14.86 -2.91
C LYS A 237 -12.09 14.42 -1.67
N GLU A 238 -11.09 13.55 -1.81
CA GLU A 238 -10.22 13.17 -0.69
C GLU A 238 -9.49 14.39 -0.13
N MET A 239 -8.93 15.25 -1.00
CA MET A 239 -8.26 16.50 -0.61
C MET A 239 -9.19 17.43 0.16
N ASN A 240 -10.39 17.72 -0.36
CA ASN A 240 -11.36 18.60 0.25
C ASN A 240 -12.09 17.99 1.47
N GLY A 241 -12.01 16.69 1.67
CA GLY A 241 -12.61 15.95 2.77
C GLY A 241 -11.60 15.58 3.86
N TRP A 242 -11.37 14.28 4.03
CA TRP A 242 -10.63 13.72 5.15
C TRP A 242 -9.17 14.22 5.23
N ILE A 243 -8.49 14.46 4.10
CA ILE A 243 -7.11 14.98 4.12
C ILE A 243 -7.07 16.35 4.78
N LYS A 244 -7.95 17.27 4.34
CA LYS A 244 -8.09 18.60 4.96
C LYS A 244 -8.44 18.52 6.44
N GLU A 245 -9.37 17.64 6.80
CA GLU A 245 -9.79 17.46 8.20
C GLU A 245 -8.61 17.03 9.09
N VAL A 246 -7.75 16.12 8.59
CA VAL A 246 -6.53 15.69 9.31
C VAL A 246 -5.58 16.86 9.52
N PHE A 247 -5.33 17.68 8.51
CA PHE A 247 -4.44 18.85 8.64
C PHE A 247 -4.99 19.90 9.60
N VAL A 248 -6.28 20.21 9.51
CA VAL A 248 -6.95 21.12 10.45
C VAL A 248 -6.86 20.60 11.89
N LYS A 249 -7.18 19.32 12.12
CA LYS A 249 -7.09 18.66 13.44
C LYS A 249 -5.69 18.75 14.04
N ASN A 250 -4.66 18.73 13.20
CA ASN A 250 -3.26 18.83 13.61
C ASN A 250 -2.68 20.25 13.47
N SER A 251 -3.53 21.28 13.35
CA SER A 251 -3.13 22.69 13.31
C SER A 251 -2.10 22.98 12.21
N TRP A 252 -2.22 22.34 11.05
CA TRP A 252 -1.35 22.52 9.88
C TRP A 252 0.15 22.31 10.15
N LYS A 253 0.49 21.39 11.06
CA LYS A 253 1.84 21.19 11.59
C LYS A 253 2.91 20.92 10.51
N TYR A 254 2.55 20.17 9.48
CA TYR A 254 3.49 19.72 8.43
C TYR A 254 3.34 20.47 7.12
N ILE A 255 2.18 21.03 6.85
CA ILE A 255 1.83 21.67 5.58
C ILE A 255 1.26 23.04 5.90
N ASP A 256 1.74 24.07 5.21
CA ASP A 256 1.14 25.41 5.30
C ASP A 256 -0.26 25.40 4.67
N GLU A 257 -1.25 25.99 5.35
CA GLU A 257 -2.64 26.06 4.88
C GLU A 257 -2.74 26.75 3.52
N SER A 258 -1.92 27.77 3.30
CA SER A 258 -1.92 28.50 2.01
C SER A 258 -1.36 27.64 0.87
N ALA A 259 -0.35 26.81 1.12
CA ALA A 259 0.18 25.87 0.14
C ALA A 259 -0.87 24.79 -0.22
N PHE A 260 -1.57 24.26 0.79
CA PHE A 260 -2.66 23.32 0.57
C PHE A 260 -3.79 23.92 -0.26
N CYS A 261 -4.28 25.10 0.11
CA CYS A 261 -5.35 25.77 -0.63
C CYS A 261 -4.95 26.11 -2.06
N ASN A 262 -3.70 26.56 -2.28
CA ASN A 262 -3.19 26.84 -3.62
C ASN A 262 -3.19 25.56 -4.48
N LEU A 263 -2.72 24.44 -3.96
CA LEU A 263 -2.74 23.16 -4.69
C LEU A 263 -4.16 22.72 -5.04
N VAL A 264 -5.10 22.81 -4.10
CA VAL A 264 -6.52 22.49 -4.34
C VAL A 264 -7.09 23.37 -5.45
N ASP A 265 -6.86 24.70 -5.39
CA ASP A 265 -7.32 25.65 -6.41
C ASP A 265 -6.74 25.35 -7.82
N ARG A 266 -5.49 24.88 -7.88
CA ARG A 266 -4.83 24.47 -9.14
C ARG A 266 -5.45 23.20 -9.69
N LEU A 267 -5.71 22.21 -8.85
CA LEU A 267 -6.37 20.95 -9.23
C LEU A 267 -7.80 21.19 -9.69
N GLU A 268 -8.60 21.98 -8.96
CA GLU A 268 -9.99 22.26 -9.31
C GLU A 268 -10.13 22.84 -10.72
N LYS A 269 -9.21 23.70 -11.15
CA LYS A 269 -9.24 24.32 -12.50
C LYS A 269 -9.10 23.33 -13.65
N VAL A 270 -8.50 22.16 -13.40
CA VAL A 270 -8.21 21.18 -14.45
C VAL A 270 -8.95 19.86 -14.22
N TYR A 271 -9.39 19.56 -13.00
CA TYR A 271 -9.85 18.23 -12.58
C TYR A 271 -10.99 17.67 -13.44
N ASP A 272 -12.00 18.48 -13.75
CA ASP A 272 -13.15 18.07 -14.57
C ASP A 272 -12.78 17.70 -16.02
N LYS A 273 -11.59 18.07 -16.46
CA LYS A 273 -11.07 17.75 -17.80
C LYS A 273 -10.23 16.48 -17.80
N LEU A 274 -9.85 15.97 -16.61
CA LEU A 274 -9.02 14.78 -16.50
C LEU A 274 -9.87 13.51 -16.71
N PRO A 275 -9.41 12.58 -17.57
CA PRO A 275 -10.10 11.31 -17.75
C PRO A 275 -10.16 10.51 -16.46
N VAL A 276 -11.37 10.15 -16.04
CA VAL A 276 -11.65 9.26 -14.91
C VAL A 276 -11.97 7.88 -15.45
N GLN A 277 -11.34 6.88 -14.89
CA GLN A 277 -11.57 5.47 -15.22
C GLN A 277 -11.16 4.56 -14.06
N LEU A 278 -11.42 3.25 -14.19
CA LEU A 278 -10.80 2.26 -13.33
C LEU A 278 -9.28 2.33 -13.45
N ILE A 279 -8.58 2.34 -12.32
CA ILE A 279 -7.13 2.38 -12.19
C ILE A 279 -6.66 1.30 -11.21
N HIS A 280 -5.38 0.97 -11.22
CA HIS A 280 -4.79 0.01 -10.29
C HIS A 280 -4.70 0.58 -8.87
N ARG A 281 -4.43 1.89 -8.74
CA ARG A 281 -4.27 2.64 -7.49
C ARG A 281 -2.99 2.33 -6.69
N ASP A 282 -2.34 1.20 -6.94
CA ASP A 282 -1.14 0.74 -6.23
C ASP A 282 -0.05 0.32 -7.21
N VAL A 283 0.30 1.18 -8.14
CA VAL A 283 1.31 0.92 -9.17
C VAL A 283 2.71 1.15 -8.61
N HIS A 284 3.42 0.10 -8.24
CA HIS A 284 4.81 0.16 -7.78
C HIS A 284 5.62 -1.04 -8.31
N LEU A 285 6.95 -1.00 -8.18
CA LEU A 285 7.85 -2.05 -8.71
C LEU A 285 7.48 -3.46 -8.23
N GLY A 286 6.96 -3.59 -7.01
CA GLY A 286 6.54 -4.86 -6.43
C GLY A 286 5.35 -5.52 -7.13
N ASN A 287 4.55 -4.78 -7.90
CA ASN A 287 3.36 -5.28 -8.60
C ASN A 287 3.60 -5.57 -10.09
N PHE A 288 4.82 -5.30 -10.59
CA PHE A 288 5.26 -5.70 -11.93
C PHE A 288 6.21 -6.88 -11.85
N LEU A 289 5.93 -7.93 -12.63
CA LEU A 289 6.80 -9.08 -12.75
C LEU A 289 7.48 -9.11 -14.11
N PHE A 290 8.75 -9.51 -14.11
CA PHE A 290 9.55 -9.67 -15.32
C PHE A 290 10.24 -11.03 -15.31
N ASP A 291 10.25 -11.69 -16.46
CA ASP A 291 11.02 -12.90 -16.71
C ASP A 291 11.99 -12.66 -17.85
N ASN A 292 13.30 -12.88 -17.59
CA ASN A 292 14.37 -12.64 -18.57
C ASN A 292 14.29 -11.25 -19.25
N GLY A 293 13.98 -10.20 -18.49
CA GLY A 293 13.88 -8.81 -18.97
C GLY A 293 12.60 -8.49 -19.75
N LYS A 294 11.64 -9.41 -19.83
CA LYS A 294 10.34 -9.20 -20.45
C LYS A 294 9.25 -9.15 -19.39
N PHE A 295 8.31 -8.24 -19.56
CA PHE A 295 7.14 -8.18 -18.69
C PHE A 295 6.38 -9.51 -18.70
N SER A 296 6.12 -10.07 -17.53
CA SER A 296 5.47 -11.37 -17.36
C SER A 296 4.14 -11.27 -16.59
N GLY A 297 3.84 -10.16 -15.93
CA GLY A 297 2.51 -9.95 -15.40
C GLY A 297 2.37 -8.90 -14.32
N TYR A 298 1.09 -8.60 -14.04
CA TYR A 298 0.64 -7.75 -12.94
C TYR A 298 0.07 -8.58 -11.80
N ILE A 299 0.27 -8.11 -10.58
CA ILE A 299 -0.34 -8.66 -9.38
C ILE A 299 -0.98 -7.56 -8.54
N ASP A 300 -1.89 -7.98 -7.65
CA ASP A 300 -2.46 -7.15 -6.58
C ASP A 300 -3.40 -6.02 -7.05
N PHE A 301 -4.59 -6.39 -7.47
CA PHE A 301 -5.65 -5.48 -7.92
C PHE A 301 -6.64 -5.07 -6.80
N ASP A 302 -6.35 -5.38 -5.54
CA ASP A 302 -7.30 -5.21 -4.43
C ASP A 302 -7.69 -3.75 -4.18
N LEU A 303 -6.79 -2.79 -4.49
CA LEU A 303 -7.02 -1.36 -4.35
C LEU A 303 -7.60 -0.70 -5.61
N SER A 304 -7.86 -1.48 -6.67
CA SER A 304 -8.38 -0.92 -7.92
C SER A 304 -9.72 -0.22 -7.72
N GLN A 305 -9.81 1.00 -8.22
CA GLN A 305 -10.97 1.87 -8.09
C GLN A 305 -11.02 2.90 -9.22
N ARG A 306 -12.15 3.58 -9.40
CA ARG A 306 -12.23 4.69 -10.35
C ARG A 306 -11.56 5.93 -9.79
N ASN A 307 -10.68 6.53 -10.57
CA ASN A 307 -10.03 7.82 -10.28
C ASN A 307 -9.49 8.42 -11.59
N ILE A 308 -8.87 9.59 -11.54
CA ILE A 308 -8.14 10.15 -12.67
C ILE A 308 -7.01 9.18 -13.08
N ARG A 309 -6.90 8.86 -14.38
CA ARG A 309 -5.97 7.78 -14.81
C ARG A 309 -4.49 8.12 -14.61
N ILE A 310 -4.14 9.43 -14.63
CA ILE A 310 -2.75 9.84 -14.36
C ILE A 310 -2.30 9.61 -12.92
N PHE A 311 -3.24 9.30 -12.00
CA PHE A 311 -2.91 8.92 -10.64
C PHE A 311 -1.89 7.79 -10.60
N ASP A 312 -2.10 6.73 -11.37
CA ASP A 312 -1.21 5.56 -11.39
C ASP A 312 0.20 5.90 -11.89
N LEU A 313 0.31 6.80 -12.89
CA LEU A 313 1.61 7.24 -13.39
C LEU A 313 2.36 8.06 -12.32
N CYS A 314 1.66 8.99 -11.69
CA CYS A 314 2.20 9.82 -10.62
C CYS A 314 2.62 8.97 -9.41
N TYR A 315 1.75 8.06 -8.99
CA TYR A 315 1.99 7.14 -7.87
C TYR A 315 3.24 6.28 -8.10
N PHE A 316 3.40 5.71 -9.30
CA PHE A 316 4.60 4.96 -9.66
C PHE A 316 5.88 5.79 -9.51
N MET A 317 5.88 7.00 -10.05
CA MET A 317 7.06 7.87 -10.01
C MET A 317 7.40 8.31 -8.58
N LEU A 318 6.40 8.62 -7.76
CA LEU A 318 6.59 8.97 -6.35
C LEU A 318 7.11 7.77 -5.54
N GLY A 319 6.61 6.57 -5.84
CA GLY A 319 7.09 5.33 -5.23
C GLY A 319 8.60 5.12 -5.38
N LEU A 320 9.18 5.53 -6.50
CA LEU A 320 10.64 5.44 -6.71
C LEU A 320 11.42 6.41 -5.80
N LEU A 321 10.89 7.58 -5.49
CA LEU A 321 11.51 8.53 -4.55
C LEU A 321 11.41 8.04 -3.11
N SER A 322 10.30 7.40 -2.75
CA SER A 322 10.12 6.83 -1.40
C SER A 322 11.05 5.63 -1.13
N GLU A 323 11.62 5.04 -2.17
CA GLU A 323 12.53 3.90 -2.12
C GLU A 323 13.99 4.30 -2.43
N GLU A 324 14.31 5.59 -2.46
CA GLU A 324 15.63 6.12 -2.84
C GLU A 324 16.79 5.40 -2.13
N GLU A 325 16.68 5.18 -0.82
CA GLU A 325 17.72 4.48 -0.04
C GLU A 325 17.90 3.00 -0.46
N VAL A 326 16.85 2.36 -1.00
CA VAL A 326 16.89 0.95 -1.42
C VAL A 326 17.30 0.82 -2.87
N LEU A 327 16.84 1.75 -3.71
CA LEU A 327 17.02 1.72 -5.16
C LEU A 327 18.28 2.47 -5.60
N ASP A 328 18.87 3.31 -4.73
CA ASP A 328 20.06 4.16 -5.03
C ASP A 328 19.85 4.99 -6.32
N ILE A 329 18.70 5.70 -6.38
CA ILE A 329 18.29 6.52 -7.54
C ILE A 329 18.61 7.98 -7.25
N SER A 330 19.49 8.62 -8.05
CA SER A 330 19.70 10.06 -7.99
C SER A 330 18.54 10.86 -8.64
N ALA A 331 18.45 12.16 -8.33
CA ALA A 331 17.47 13.03 -8.95
C ALA A 331 17.53 13.02 -10.49
N GLU A 332 18.75 13.01 -11.07
CA GLU A 332 18.96 12.96 -12.52
C GLU A 332 18.43 11.64 -13.09
N GLN A 333 18.69 10.52 -12.42
CA GLN A 333 18.17 9.21 -12.82
C GLN A 333 16.65 9.16 -12.72
N TRP A 334 16.08 9.76 -11.67
CA TRP A 334 14.62 9.85 -11.54
C TRP A 334 13.99 10.63 -12.72
N PHE A 335 14.57 11.76 -13.13
CA PHE A 335 14.11 12.51 -14.31
C PHE A 335 14.28 11.71 -15.61
N GLU A 336 15.32 10.91 -15.73
CA GLU A 336 15.49 10.01 -16.88
C GLU A 336 14.42 8.92 -16.89
N ILE A 337 14.12 8.30 -15.74
CA ILE A 337 13.04 7.33 -15.59
C ILE A 337 11.69 7.99 -15.95
N LEU A 338 11.39 9.17 -15.42
CA LEU A 338 10.18 9.93 -15.74
C LEU A 338 10.00 10.08 -17.26
N LYS A 339 11.04 10.49 -17.95
CA LYS A 339 11.04 10.67 -19.41
C LYS A 339 10.68 9.38 -20.14
N TYR A 340 11.37 8.30 -19.88
CA TYR A 340 11.16 7.03 -20.60
C TYR A 340 9.85 6.34 -20.21
N PHE A 341 9.43 6.45 -18.96
CA PHE A 341 8.16 5.89 -18.50
C PHE A 341 6.96 6.56 -19.18
N PHE A 342 6.92 7.90 -19.17
CA PHE A 342 5.86 8.66 -19.84
C PHE A 342 5.90 8.50 -21.37
N ALA A 343 7.09 8.48 -21.99
CA ALA A 343 7.24 8.21 -23.42
C ALA A 343 6.72 6.80 -23.76
N GLY A 344 7.01 5.80 -22.96
CA GLY A 344 6.47 4.45 -23.13
C GLY A 344 4.95 4.40 -23.01
N TYR A 345 4.39 5.05 -22.01
CA TYR A 345 2.93 5.15 -21.84
C TYR A 345 2.26 5.80 -23.07
N GLU A 346 2.79 6.93 -23.53
CA GLU A 346 2.24 7.65 -24.66
C GLU A 346 2.37 6.95 -26.03
N GLN A 347 3.26 5.96 -26.15
CA GLN A 347 3.29 5.10 -27.35
C GLN A 347 2.01 4.26 -27.48
N GLU A 348 1.42 3.85 -26.38
CA GLU A 348 0.21 3.04 -26.35
C GLU A 348 -1.05 3.86 -26.10
N HIS A 349 -1.02 4.85 -25.22
CA HIS A 349 -2.19 5.63 -24.82
C HIS A 349 -1.83 7.10 -24.61
N LYS A 350 -2.27 7.95 -25.53
CA LYS A 350 -1.96 9.39 -25.48
C LYS A 350 -2.56 10.05 -24.24
N LEU A 351 -1.78 10.91 -23.62
CA LEU A 351 -2.22 11.82 -22.57
C LEU A 351 -2.77 13.11 -23.20
N LEU A 352 -3.83 13.65 -22.60
CA LEU A 352 -4.36 14.96 -22.95
C LEU A 352 -3.39 16.06 -22.45
N PRO A 353 -3.39 17.26 -23.10
CA PRO A 353 -2.61 18.39 -22.60
C PRO A 353 -2.91 18.72 -21.13
N GLU A 354 -4.18 18.64 -20.72
CA GLU A 354 -4.62 18.86 -19.34
C GLU A 354 -4.07 17.82 -18.37
N GLU A 355 -3.95 16.57 -18.81
CA GLU A 355 -3.32 15.53 -17.98
C GLU A 355 -1.84 15.81 -17.77
N LYS A 356 -1.10 16.18 -18.83
CA LYS A 356 0.32 16.53 -18.73
C LYS A 356 0.54 17.70 -17.78
N GLN A 357 -0.27 18.76 -17.94
CA GLN A 357 -0.23 19.92 -17.07
C GLN A 357 -0.52 19.58 -15.60
N ALA A 358 -1.40 18.61 -15.35
CA ALA A 358 -1.83 18.24 -14.00
C ALA A 358 -0.85 17.31 -13.27
N VAL A 359 0.13 16.68 -13.96
CA VAL A 359 1.04 15.69 -13.35
C VAL A 359 1.70 16.20 -12.07
N PRO A 360 2.38 17.35 -12.01
CA PRO A 360 2.99 17.80 -10.77
C PRO A 360 1.95 18.04 -9.67
N TYR A 361 0.78 18.59 -9.99
CA TYR A 361 -0.29 18.84 -9.01
C TYR A 361 -0.86 17.53 -8.42
N VAL A 362 -0.97 16.50 -9.26
CA VAL A 362 -1.41 15.17 -8.83
C VAL A 362 -0.34 14.50 -7.98
N MET A 363 0.95 14.65 -8.32
CA MET A 363 2.06 14.18 -7.49
C MET A 363 2.03 14.84 -6.09
N GLU A 364 1.91 16.16 -6.04
CA GLU A 364 1.83 16.92 -4.78
C GLU A 364 0.62 16.49 -3.95
N ALA A 365 -0.55 16.30 -4.57
CA ALA A 365 -1.77 15.86 -3.88
C ALA A 365 -1.67 14.43 -3.33
N ILE A 366 -0.98 13.53 -4.04
CA ILE A 366 -0.70 12.17 -3.55
C ILE A 366 0.20 12.22 -2.32
N GLU A 367 1.21 13.09 -2.29
CA GLU A 367 2.05 13.24 -1.11
C GLU A 367 1.28 13.85 0.07
N PHE A 368 0.37 14.79 -0.14
CA PHE A 368 -0.52 15.30 0.91
C PHE A 368 -1.44 14.19 1.45
N LEU A 369 -1.92 13.30 0.59
CA LEU A 369 -2.67 12.12 1.01
C LEU A 369 -1.80 11.24 1.93
N PHE A 370 -0.54 10.98 1.57
CA PHE A 370 0.36 10.18 2.40
C PHE A 370 0.71 10.87 3.72
N VAL A 371 0.99 12.17 3.71
CA VAL A 371 1.24 12.93 4.95
C VAL A 371 0.04 12.81 5.89
N ALA A 372 -1.18 13.05 5.40
CA ALA A 372 -2.39 12.94 6.19
C ALA A 372 -2.59 11.51 6.73
N TRP A 373 -2.38 10.52 5.89
CA TRP A 373 -2.52 9.12 6.27
C TRP A 373 -1.52 8.69 7.35
N PHE A 374 -0.24 9.07 7.21
CA PHE A 374 0.79 8.78 8.20
C PHE A 374 0.56 9.54 9.52
N MET A 375 0.03 10.77 9.45
CA MET A 375 -0.36 11.52 10.65
C MET A 375 -1.46 10.79 11.43
N GLU A 376 -2.47 10.22 10.77
CA GLU A 376 -3.50 9.42 11.43
C GLU A 376 -2.95 8.12 12.03
N GLN A 377 -1.90 7.54 11.42
CA GLN A 377 -1.20 6.37 11.97
C GLN A 377 -0.17 6.73 13.06
N ASN A 378 -0.01 8.02 13.41
CA ASN A 378 1.04 8.53 14.30
C ASN A 378 2.47 8.18 13.83
N ASP A 379 2.67 7.93 12.54
CA ASP A 379 3.97 7.69 11.94
C ASP A 379 4.60 9.01 11.46
N ILE A 380 5.21 9.71 12.42
CA ILE A 380 5.81 11.04 12.19
C ILE A 380 6.92 10.96 11.15
N LYS A 381 7.75 9.92 11.19
CA LYS A 381 8.88 9.78 10.27
C LYS A 381 8.42 9.66 8.83
N CYS A 382 7.46 8.78 8.58
CA CYS A 382 6.92 8.59 7.22
C CYS A 382 6.17 9.83 6.73
N ALA A 383 5.49 10.58 7.62
CA ALA A 383 4.90 11.86 7.26
C ALA A 383 5.96 12.90 6.85
N GLU A 384 7.10 12.96 7.57
CA GLU A 384 8.23 13.84 7.23
C GLU A 384 8.91 13.43 5.91
N ASP A 385 9.04 12.14 5.64
CA ASP A 385 9.60 11.65 4.39
C ASP A 385 8.68 11.96 3.20
N ALA A 386 7.36 11.79 3.32
CA ALA A 386 6.38 12.23 2.32
C ALA A 386 6.45 13.75 2.08
N MET A 387 6.66 14.55 3.13
CA MET A 387 6.89 15.99 2.97
C MET A 387 8.15 16.35 2.19
N LYS A 388 9.23 15.59 2.34
CA LYS A 388 10.46 15.81 1.54
C LYS A 388 10.21 15.53 0.05
N ILE A 389 9.42 14.47 -0.24
CA ILE A 389 9.04 14.14 -1.62
C ILE A 389 8.16 15.25 -2.21
N TYR A 390 7.14 15.71 -1.46
CA TYR A 390 6.35 16.88 -1.85
C TYR A 390 7.24 18.08 -2.21
N GLN A 391 8.17 18.46 -1.32
CA GLN A 391 9.07 19.60 -1.54
C GLN A 391 9.98 19.39 -2.76
N PHE A 392 10.40 18.16 -3.01
CA PHE A 392 11.16 17.83 -4.22
C PHE A 392 10.33 18.05 -5.49
N VAL A 393 9.08 17.60 -5.51
CA VAL A 393 8.17 17.78 -6.66
C VAL A 393 7.88 19.25 -6.88
N GLU A 394 7.46 19.99 -5.85
CA GLU A 394 7.18 21.43 -5.90
C GLU A 394 8.36 22.23 -6.46
N LYS A 395 9.56 21.99 -5.95
CA LYS A 395 10.79 22.65 -6.40
C LYS A 395 11.12 22.36 -7.86
N ASN A 396 10.74 21.21 -8.39
CA ASN A 396 11.10 20.74 -9.72
C ASN A 396 9.92 20.72 -10.71
N GLU A 397 8.81 21.40 -10.40
CA GLU A 397 7.58 21.41 -11.20
C GLU A 397 7.85 21.74 -12.67
N GLU A 398 8.57 22.82 -12.95
CA GLU A 398 8.91 23.23 -14.32
C GLU A 398 9.71 22.17 -15.10
N MET A 399 10.64 21.48 -14.41
CA MET A 399 11.43 20.41 -15.01
C MET A 399 10.56 19.19 -15.33
N VAL A 400 9.67 18.81 -14.43
CA VAL A 400 8.70 17.71 -14.63
C VAL A 400 7.84 18.01 -15.86
N LEU A 401 7.23 19.19 -15.94
CA LEU A 401 6.41 19.61 -17.08
C LEU A 401 7.19 19.59 -18.38
N LYS A 402 8.39 20.18 -18.41
CA LYS A 402 9.25 20.20 -19.59
C LYS A 402 9.60 18.78 -20.10
N ILE A 403 9.87 17.84 -19.19
CA ILE A 403 10.21 16.47 -19.56
C ILE A 403 8.99 15.76 -20.16
N ILE A 404 7.81 15.93 -19.56
CA ILE A 404 6.57 15.28 -20.00
C ILE A 404 6.12 15.84 -21.36
N ASP A 405 6.20 17.13 -21.57
CA ASP A 405 5.85 17.76 -22.86
C ASP A 405 6.77 17.27 -24.00
N ASN A 406 8.05 17.06 -23.70
CA ASN A 406 9.01 16.56 -24.68
C ASN A 406 8.98 15.03 -24.85
N SER A 407 8.31 14.28 -24.00
CA SER A 407 8.24 12.82 -24.08
C SER A 407 7.50 12.29 -25.31
N THR A 408 6.73 13.14 -26.01
CA THR A 408 5.98 12.80 -27.23
C THR A 408 6.83 12.67 -28.50
N HIS A 409 8.11 13.02 -28.45
CA HIS A 409 8.99 13.08 -29.63
C HIS A 409 10.02 11.94 -29.68
N PHE A 410 9.86 10.86 -28.91
CA PHE A 410 10.76 9.70 -28.87
C PHE A 410 10.10 8.40 -29.32
#